data_3586860980147a7e76130cd472f7b253
#
_entry.id   3586860980147a7e76130cd472f7b253
#
_cell.length_a   1.000
_cell.length_b   1.000
_cell.length_c   1.000
_cell.angle_alpha   90.00
_cell.angle_beta   90.00
_cell.angle_gamma   90.00
#
_symmetry.space_group_name_H-M   'P 1'
#
loop_
_entity.id
_entity.type
_entity.pdbx_description
1 polymer ?
#
loop_
_entity_poly.entity_id
_entity_poly.type
_entity_poly.pdbx_seq_one_letter_code
_entity_poly.pdbx_strand_id
1 'polypeptide(L)'
;MCIRDRIAGAFAKKQPIFTYYWAPTGLMGKVDLVRLAEPPFNAECWASMQVVVEDIKANGTDAWQPTCGVEYRDMSLDKSVLASWADSHPDETAFIEAYSIPTAQVNRLLAFYEDESDGDMELTAMEYLSNDDTWKAWVPADVAAKVSAAL
;
A
#
# COMPACT_ATOMS: atom_id res chain seq x y z
N MET A 1 -19.83 -5.83 10.41
CA MET A 1 -18.57 -5.57 11.15
C MET A 1 -17.41 -5.85 10.21
N CYS A 2 -16.60 -4.84 9.91
CA CYS A 2 -15.49 -4.92 8.97
C CYS A 2 -14.26 -5.59 9.63
N ILE A 3 -13.39 -6.23 8.85
CA ILE A 3 -12.14 -6.82 9.36
C ILE A 3 -11.25 -5.73 10.00
N ARG A 4 -11.21 -4.53 9.41
CA ARG A 4 -10.52 -3.36 9.94
C ARG A 4 -10.95 -3.05 11.38
N ASP A 5 -12.26 -3.02 11.64
CA ASP A 5 -12.81 -2.67 12.95
C ASP A 5 -12.46 -3.72 14.01
N ARG A 6 -12.35 -5.00 13.61
CA ARG A 6 -11.92 -6.07 14.50
C ARG A 6 -10.45 -5.94 14.89
N ILE A 7 -9.58 -5.61 13.93
CA ILE A 7 -8.16 -5.40 14.19
C ILE A 7 -7.98 -4.20 15.10
N ALA A 8 -8.57 -3.04 14.77
CA ALA A 8 -8.50 -1.84 15.58
C ALA A 8 -9.04 -2.06 17.01
N GLY A 9 -10.17 -2.77 17.14
CA GLY A 9 -10.77 -3.09 18.43
C GLY A 9 -9.92 -4.04 19.29
N ALA A 10 -9.28 -5.04 18.68
CA ALA A 10 -8.37 -5.93 19.39
C ALA A 10 -7.11 -5.19 19.86
N PHE A 11 -6.53 -4.36 18.98
CA PHE A 11 -5.36 -3.53 19.29
C PHE A 11 -5.65 -2.56 20.46
N ALA A 12 -6.77 -1.81 20.41
CA ALA A 12 -7.18 -0.90 21.46
C ALA A 12 -7.38 -1.59 22.83
N LYS A 13 -7.82 -2.85 22.81
CA LYS A 13 -8.03 -3.68 24.02
C LYS A 13 -6.79 -4.48 24.43
N LYS A 14 -5.67 -4.37 23.68
CA LYS A 14 -4.46 -5.18 23.87
C LYS A 14 -4.75 -6.69 23.84
N GLN A 15 -5.66 -7.11 22.99
CA GLN A 15 -6.04 -8.51 22.82
C GLN A 15 -5.29 -9.12 21.63
N PRO A 16 -4.87 -10.38 21.71
CA PRO A 16 -4.25 -11.06 20.58
C PRO A 16 -5.27 -11.20 19.44
N ILE A 17 -4.79 -11.04 18.22
CA ILE A 17 -5.58 -11.27 17.01
C ILE A 17 -4.70 -11.92 15.94
N PHE A 18 -5.25 -12.94 15.28
CA PHE A 18 -4.71 -13.51 14.04
C PHE A 18 -5.65 -13.14 12.91
N THR A 19 -5.13 -12.53 11.84
CA THR A 19 -5.95 -11.98 10.78
C THR A 19 -5.20 -11.92 9.46
N TYR A 20 -5.94 -11.90 8.37
CA TYR A 20 -5.48 -11.46 7.06
C TYR A 20 -5.72 -9.96 6.92
N TYR A 21 -4.73 -9.25 6.39
CA TYR A 21 -4.87 -7.85 6.01
C TYR A 21 -3.88 -7.49 4.89
N TRP A 22 -3.96 -6.30 4.34
CA TRP A 22 -3.12 -5.85 3.23
C TRP A 22 -2.59 -4.42 3.46
N ALA A 23 -1.56 -4.07 2.71
CA ALA A 23 -0.97 -2.73 2.68
C ALA A 23 -0.90 -2.24 1.21
N PRO A 24 -0.92 -0.90 0.97
CA PRO A 24 -0.98 0.15 1.97
C PRO A 24 -2.40 0.43 2.48
N THR A 25 -2.55 0.74 3.76
CA THR A 25 -3.81 1.22 4.37
C THR A 25 -3.53 2.10 5.59
N GLY A 26 -4.47 2.99 5.95
CA GLY A 26 -4.36 3.80 7.15
C GLY A 26 -4.25 2.97 8.42
N LEU A 27 -4.96 1.83 8.51
CA LEU A 27 -4.84 0.94 9.67
C LEU A 27 -3.41 0.41 9.86
N MET A 28 -2.71 0.06 8.78
CA MET A 28 -1.31 -0.40 8.85
C MET A 28 -0.34 0.70 9.28
N GLY A 29 -0.74 1.97 9.21
CA GLY A 29 0.00 3.09 9.78
C GLY A 29 -0.26 3.34 11.27
N LYS A 30 -1.34 2.73 11.82
CA LYS A 30 -1.81 2.94 13.20
C LYS A 30 -1.52 1.78 14.14
N VAL A 31 -1.37 0.57 13.61
CA VAL A 31 -1.20 -0.65 14.39
C VAL A 31 0.09 -1.37 14.01
N ASP A 32 0.80 -1.85 15.02
CA ASP A 32 2.02 -2.64 14.84
C ASP A 32 1.63 -4.13 14.75
N LEU A 33 1.53 -4.63 13.52
CA LEU A 33 1.23 -6.03 13.24
C LEU A 33 2.49 -6.76 12.78
N VAL A 34 2.71 -7.95 13.32
CA VAL A 34 3.79 -8.83 12.89
C VAL A 34 3.31 -9.69 11.72
N ARG A 35 3.94 -9.53 10.54
CA ARG A 35 3.69 -10.42 9.41
C ARG A 35 4.26 -11.80 9.72
N LEU A 36 3.42 -12.82 9.62
CA LEU A 36 3.85 -14.21 9.71
C LEU A 36 4.42 -14.66 8.36
N ALA A 37 5.52 -15.40 8.41
CA ALA A 37 6.12 -15.96 7.21
C ALA A 37 5.22 -17.05 6.62
N GLU A 38 5.00 -16.98 5.34
CA GLU A 38 4.30 -17.97 4.53
C GLU A 38 5.29 -18.61 3.54
N PRO A 39 5.00 -19.78 2.98
CA PRO A 39 5.82 -20.31 1.90
C PRO A 39 5.91 -19.34 0.73
N PRO A 40 7.07 -19.18 0.07
CA PRO A 40 7.24 -18.25 -1.03
C PRO A 40 6.21 -18.48 -2.15
N PHE A 41 5.86 -17.41 -2.87
CA PHE A 41 4.95 -17.49 -4.01
C PHE A 41 5.39 -18.55 -5.01
N ASN A 42 4.44 -19.41 -5.38
CA ASN A 42 4.60 -20.43 -6.42
C ASN A 42 3.38 -20.41 -7.35
N ALA A 43 3.62 -20.25 -8.65
CA ALA A 43 2.55 -20.04 -9.64
C ALA A 43 1.62 -21.26 -9.79
N GLU A 44 2.15 -22.49 -9.68
CA GLU A 44 1.33 -23.72 -9.79
C GLU A 44 0.42 -23.87 -8.57
N CYS A 45 0.97 -23.67 -7.37
CA CYS A 45 0.21 -23.68 -6.15
C CYS A 45 -0.86 -22.57 -6.16
N TRP A 46 -0.50 -21.36 -6.58
CA TRP A 46 -1.44 -20.26 -6.70
C TRP A 46 -2.60 -20.59 -7.65
N ALA A 47 -2.30 -21.16 -8.83
CA ALA A 47 -3.32 -21.57 -9.80
C ALA A 47 -4.25 -22.64 -9.22
N SER A 48 -3.71 -23.63 -8.48
CA SER A 48 -4.52 -24.68 -7.83
C SER A 48 -5.44 -24.07 -6.77
N MET A 49 -4.99 -23.10 -5.99
CA MET A 49 -5.82 -22.40 -5.00
C MET A 49 -6.96 -21.62 -5.66
N GLN A 50 -6.76 -21.03 -6.84
CA GLN A 50 -7.84 -20.34 -7.56
C GLN A 50 -8.95 -21.30 -8.00
N VAL A 51 -8.62 -22.49 -8.44
CA VAL A 51 -9.60 -23.53 -8.74
C VAL A 51 -10.42 -23.89 -7.50
N VAL A 52 -9.77 -24.02 -6.35
CA VAL A 52 -10.44 -24.29 -5.07
C VAL A 52 -11.38 -23.16 -4.67
N VAL A 53 -11.01 -21.90 -4.89
CA VAL A 53 -11.89 -20.74 -4.61
C VAL A 53 -13.18 -20.82 -5.41
N GLU A 54 -13.11 -21.17 -6.69
CA GLU A 54 -14.30 -21.33 -7.54
C GLU A 54 -15.16 -22.53 -7.09
N ASP A 55 -14.54 -23.62 -6.69
CA ASP A 55 -15.25 -24.80 -6.16
C ASP A 55 -15.97 -24.47 -4.84
N ILE A 56 -15.35 -23.74 -3.93
CA ILE A 56 -15.98 -23.28 -2.69
C ILE A 56 -17.20 -22.39 -2.97
N LYS A 57 -17.12 -21.50 -3.95
CA LYS A 57 -18.25 -20.66 -4.35
C LYS A 57 -19.43 -21.49 -4.87
N ALA A 58 -19.14 -22.57 -5.61
CA ALA A 58 -20.14 -23.43 -6.19
C ALA A 58 -20.73 -24.45 -5.20
N ASN A 59 -19.90 -25.06 -4.36
CA ASN A 59 -20.22 -26.25 -3.58
C ASN A 59 -20.07 -26.09 -2.05
N GLY A 60 -19.61 -24.91 -1.58
CA GLY A 60 -19.38 -24.65 -0.15
C GLY A 60 -18.04 -25.14 0.35
N THR A 61 -17.77 -24.89 1.63
CA THR A 61 -16.44 -25.13 2.24
C THR A 61 -16.11 -26.58 2.55
N ASP A 62 -17.10 -27.46 2.58
CA ASP A 62 -16.92 -28.86 2.99
C ASP A 62 -16.10 -29.68 1.98
N ALA A 63 -16.07 -29.24 0.72
CA ALA A 63 -15.28 -29.84 -0.36
C ALA A 63 -13.81 -29.40 -0.39
N TRP A 64 -13.44 -28.39 0.40
CA TRP A 64 -12.13 -27.79 0.32
C TRP A 64 -11.03 -28.62 1.00
N GLN A 65 -10.06 -29.05 0.23
CA GLN A 65 -8.83 -29.72 0.69
C GLN A 65 -7.62 -29.00 0.08
N PRO A 66 -7.04 -27.99 0.75
CA PRO A 66 -5.85 -27.31 0.23
C PRO A 66 -4.68 -28.28 0.17
N THR A 67 -4.08 -28.45 -0.98
CA THR A 67 -2.88 -29.28 -1.17
C THR A 67 -1.60 -28.50 -0.95
N CYS A 68 -1.67 -27.18 -0.96
CA CYS A 68 -0.56 -26.28 -0.74
C CYS A 68 -1.07 -24.90 -0.27
N GLY A 69 -0.14 -24.08 0.24
CA GLY A 69 -0.37 -22.67 0.58
C GLY A 69 0.87 -21.88 0.23
N VAL A 70 0.70 -20.67 -0.29
CA VAL A 70 1.79 -19.75 -0.64
C VAL A 70 1.38 -18.33 -0.30
N GLU A 71 2.37 -17.46 -0.09
CA GLU A 71 2.13 -16.03 0.08
C GLU A 71 1.50 -15.41 -1.17
N TYR A 72 0.83 -14.28 -0.99
CA TYR A 72 0.36 -13.47 -2.11
C TYR A 72 1.56 -12.94 -2.90
N ARG A 73 1.40 -12.90 -4.21
CA ARG A 73 2.37 -12.23 -5.08
C ARG A 73 2.41 -10.75 -4.75
N ASP A 74 3.62 -10.22 -4.58
CA ASP A 74 3.81 -8.77 -4.55
C ASP A 74 3.41 -8.17 -5.90
N MET A 75 2.55 -7.17 -5.87
CA MET A 75 2.11 -6.45 -7.06
C MET A 75 2.73 -5.05 -7.05
N SER A 76 3.55 -4.76 -8.06
CA SER A 76 4.00 -3.40 -8.31
C SER A 76 2.85 -2.54 -8.83
N LEU A 77 2.85 -1.27 -8.41
CA LEU A 77 2.00 -0.25 -9.01
C LEU A 77 2.82 0.50 -10.06
N ASP A 78 2.46 0.32 -11.33
CA ASP A 78 3.16 0.95 -12.42
C ASP A 78 2.55 2.32 -12.73
N LYS A 79 3.40 3.26 -13.10
CA LYS A 79 3.00 4.60 -13.55
C LYS A 79 2.90 4.58 -15.07
N SER A 80 1.86 5.20 -15.62
CA SER A 80 1.64 5.21 -17.06
C SER A 80 1.21 6.58 -17.55
N VAL A 81 1.79 7.01 -18.65
CA VAL A 81 1.43 8.24 -19.36
C VAL A 81 1.28 7.94 -20.84
N LEU A 82 0.58 8.80 -21.58
CA LEU A 82 0.53 8.68 -23.04
C LEU A 82 1.92 8.99 -23.63
N ALA A 83 2.37 8.19 -24.60
CA ALA A 83 3.67 8.39 -25.25
C ALA A 83 3.81 9.81 -25.84
N SER A 84 2.78 10.29 -26.53
CA SER A 84 2.78 11.65 -27.10
C SER A 84 2.84 12.76 -26.05
N TRP A 85 2.32 12.50 -24.83
CA TRP A 85 2.45 13.43 -23.73
C TRP A 85 3.87 13.42 -23.15
N ALA A 86 4.45 12.23 -22.97
CA ALA A 86 5.83 12.08 -22.51
C ALA A 86 6.83 12.80 -23.42
N ASP A 87 6.66 12.64 -24.74
CA ASP A 87 7.51 13.30 -25.73
C ASP A 87 7.45 14.85 -25.65
N SER A 88 6.30 15.40 -25.27
CA SER A 88 6.09 16.85 -25.18
C SER A 88 6.34 17.43 -23.79
N HIS A 89 6.50 16.57 -22.76
CA HIS A 89 6.66 16.97 -21.34
C HIS A 89 7.80 16.17 -20.68
N PRO A 90 9.05 16.32 -21.14
CA PRO A 90 10.18 15.51 -20.68
C PRO A 90 10.50 15.71 -19.18
N ASP A 91 10.37 16.92 -18.66
CA ASP A 91 10.69 17.23 -17.27
C ASP A 91 9.65 16.62 -16.31
N GLU A 92 8.37 16.73 -16.65
CA GLU A 92 7.28 16.12 -15.89
C GLU A 92 7.32 14.60 -15.98
N THR A 93 7.73 14.05 -17.12
CA THR A 93 7.93 12.61 -17.31
C THR A 93 9.06 12.12 -16.40
N ALA A 94 10.18 12.84 -16.35
CA ALA A 94 11.29 12.50 -15.45
C ALA A 94 10.87 12.52 -13.98
N PHE A 95 10.03 13.48 -13.57
CA PHE A 95 9.45 13.50 -12.22
C PHE A 95 8.57 12.27 -11.97
N ILE A 96 7.66 11.93 -12.88
CA ILE A 96 6.77 10.77 -12.75
C ILE A 96 7.59 9.47 -12.67
N GLU A 97 8.66 9.34 -13.46
CA GLU A 97 9.56 8.18 -13.41
C GLU A 97 10.28 8.08 -12.06
N ALA A 98 10.80 9.18 -11.54
CA ALA A 98 11.54 9.24 -10.29
C ALA A 98 10.64 9.09 -9.04
N TYR A 99 9.38 9.49 -9.12
CA TYR A 99 8.43 9.44 -8.00
C TYR A 99 8.28 8.03 -7.44
N SER A 100 8.61 7.85 -6.17
CA SER A 100 8.50 6.57 -5.49
C SER A 100 8.35 6.77 -3.99
N ILE A 101 7.24 6.27 -3.41
CA ILE A 101 6.99 6.32 -1.97
C ILE A 101 6.93 4.88 -1.44
N PRO A 102 7.75 4.51 -0.44
CA PRO A 102 7.70 3.19 0.18
C PRO A 102 6.34 2.92 0.84
N THR A 103 5.88 1.66 0.82
CA THR A 103 4.60 1.24 1.40
C THR A 103 4.42 1.68 2.86
N ALA A 104 5.49 1.60 3.68
CA ALA A 104 5.44 2.05 5.07
C ALA A 104 5.13 3.55 5.19
N GLN A 105 5.69 4.36 4.30
CA GLN A 105 5.43 5.80 4.25
C GLN A 105 3.99 6.10 3.79
N VAL A 106 3.49 5.35 2.80
CA VAL A 106 2.09 5.48 2.36
C VAL A 106 1.14 5.11 3.51
N ASN A 107 1.41 4.03 4.26
CA ASN A 107 0.63 3.67 5.44
C ASN A 107 0.57 4.82 6.46
N ARG A 108 1.72 5.44 6.76
CA ARG A 108 1.81 6.57 7.69
C ARG A 108 0.99 7.77 7.19
N LEU A 109 1.11 8.11 5.93
CA LEU A 109 0.37 9.23 5.34
C LEU A 109 -1.14 8.97 5.31
N LEU A 110 -1.57 7.74 5.04
CA LEU A 110 -2.98 7.38 5.12
C LEU A 110 -3.52 7.43 6.55
N ALA A 111 -2.71 7.08 7.55
CA ALA A 111 -3.08 7.23 8.94
C ALA A 111 -3.23 8.72 9.32
N PHE A 112 -2.28 9.57 8.92
CA PHE A 112 -2.36 11.01 9.11
C PHE A 112 -3.58 11.63 8.42
N TYR A 113 -3.84 11.22 7.17
CA TYR A 113 -5.03 11.64 6.41
C TYR A 113 -6.34 11.35 7.14
N GLU A 114 -6.45 10.17 7.75
CA GLU A 114 -7.66 9.75 8.45
C GLU A 114 -7.82 10.40 9.83
N ASP A 115 -6.73 10.58 10.59
CA ASP A 115 -6.81 10.90 12.03
C ASP A 115 -6.43 12.36 12.36
N GLU A 116 -5.57 12.99 11.53
CA GLU A 116 -4.99 14.29 11.87
C GLU A 116 -5.38 15.39 10.87
N SER A 117 -5.54 15.05 9.59
CA SER A 117 -5.93 16.05 8.59
C SER A 117 -7.43 16.11 8.32
N ASP A 118 -8.25 15.30 9.00
CA ASP A 118 -9.71 15.19 8.79
C ASP A 118 -10.08 14.93 7.30
N GLY A 119 -9.26 14.15 6.63
CA GLY A 119 -9.44 13.81 5.21
C GLY A 119 -8.95 14.89 4.24
N ASP A 120 -8.12 15.83 4.69
CA ASP A 120 -7.51 16.85 3.85
C ASP A 120 -6.23 16.33 3.19
N MET A 121 -6.28 16.19 1.85
CA MET A 121 -5.15 15.70 1.06
C MET A 121 -4.05 16.74 0.91
N GLU A 122 -4.37 18.04 0.92
CA GLU A 122 -3.39 19.10 0.83
C GLU A 122 -2.53 19.17 2.10
N LEU A 123 -3.17 19.12 3.27
CA LEU A 123 -2.47 19.01 4.55
C LEU A 123 -1.61 17.73 4.62
N THR A 124 -2.12 16.62 4.11
CA THR A 124 -1.35 15.37 4.08
C THR A 124 -0.13 15.46 3.15
N ALA A 125 -0.26 16.12 2.01
CA ALA A 125 0.86 16.36 1.11
C ALA A 125 1.90 17.30 1.72
N MET A 126 1.45 18.37 2.40
CA MET A 126 2.34 19.29 3.12
C MET A 126 3.08 18.59 4.26
N GLU A 127 2.40 17.71 5.01
CA GLU A 127 3.02 16.88 6.05
C GLU A 127 4.17 16.03 5.47
N TYR A 128 3.94 15.38 4.32
CA TYR A 128 4.96 14.61 3.64
C TYR A 128 6.14 15.47 3.19
N LEU A 129 5.86 16.54 2.46
CA LEU A 129 6.89 17.42 1.90
C LEU A 129 7.73 18.13 2.97
N SER A 130 7.14 18.42 4.14
CA SER A 130 7.83 19.09 5.25
C SER A 130 8.69 18.17 6.10
N ASN A 131 8.32 16.88 6.22
CA ASN A 131 8.93 15.94 7.15
C ASN A 131 9.74 14.82 6.49
N ASP A 132 9.77 14.77 5.15
CA ASP A 132 10.54 13.78 4.39
C ASP A 132 11.33 14.48 3.28
N ASP A 133 12.59 14.14 3.15
CA ASP A 133 13.49 14.72 2.15
C ASP A 133 13.63 13.88 0.87
N THR A 134 13.02 12.69 0.82
CA THR A 134 13.19 11.75 -0.32
C THR A 134 12.61 12.32 -1.62
N TRP A 135 11.56 13.13 -1.54
CA TRP A 135 10.96 13.80 -2.70
C TRP A 135 11.91 14.76 -3.44
N LYS A 136 12.91 15.29 -2.73
CA LYS A 136 13.90 16.21 -3.34
C LYS A 136 14.71 15.54 -4.44
N ALA A 137 14.84 14.22 -4.41
CA ALA A 137 15.50 13.45 -5.46
C ALA A 137 14.64 13.25 -6.72
N TRP A 138 13.37 13.59 -6.69
CA TRP A 138 12.45 13.42 -7.84
C TRP A 138 12.43 14.63 -8.78
N VAL A 139 13.01 15.74 -8.34
CA VAL A 139 12.98 17.02 -9.05
C VAL A 139 14.38 17.64 -9.15
N PRO A 140 14.62 18.55 -10.10
CA PRO A 140 15.86 19.34 -10.14
C PRO A 140 16.08 20.14 -8.85
N ALA A 141 17.33 20.37 -8.49
CA ALA A 141 17.72 21.01 -7.22
C ALA A 141 17.11 22.42 -7.03
N ASP A 142 16.99 23.20 -8.11
CA ASP A 142 16.36 24.54 -8.06
C ASP A 142 14.85 24.44 -7.81
N VAL A 143 14.18 23.41 -8.33
CA VAL A 143 12.77 23.14 -8.05
C VAL A 143 12.60 22.70 -6.60
N ALA A 144 13.45 21.79 -6.12
CA ALA A 144 13.43 21.37 -4.71
C ALA A 144 13.61 22.55 -3.75
N ALA A 145 14.52 23.48 -4.08
CA ALA A 145 14.74 24.70 -3.28
C ALA A 145 13.51 25.61 -3.27
N LYS A 146 12.83 25.79 -4.40
CA LYS A 146 11.58 26.58 -4.48
C LYS A 146 10.46 25.98 -3.67
N VAL A 147 10.26 24.66 -3.77
CA VAL A 147 9.24 23.95 -2.96
C VAL A 147 9.57 24.08 -1.48
N SER A 148 10.81 23.82 -1.06
CA SER A 148 11.22 23.94 0.34
C SER A 148 11.06 25.36 0.91
N ALA A 149 11.15 26.38 0.07
CA ALA A 149 10.94 27.78 0.51
C ALA A 149 9.45 28.16 0.60
N ALA A 150 8.56 27.38 0.04
CA ALA A 150 7.11 27.58 0.04
C ALA A 150 6.37 26.78 1.13
N LEU A 151 7.04 25.78 1.73
CA LEU A 151 6.54 24.99 2.86
C LEU A 151 6.71 25.76 4.19
#